data_cb9f7098a1d31f08ee5e94e3e4dd50b5
#
_entry.id   cb9f7098a1d31f08ee5e94e3e4dd50b5
#
_cell.length_a   1.000
_cell.length_b   1.000
_cell.length_c   1.000
_cell.angle_alpha   90.00
_cell.angle_beta   90.00
_cell.angle_gamma   90.00
#
_symmetry.space_group_name_H-M   'P 1'
#
loop_
_entity.id
_entity.type
_entity.pdbx_description
1 polymer ?
#
loop_
_entity_poly.entity_id
_entity_poly.type
_entity_poly.pdbx_seq_one_letter_code
_entity_poly.pdbx_strand_id
1 'polypeptide(L)'
;DIPTFGKGYLQVSKADQALRNATKLWLIDNLEIFENGAPLPAPRIVHARVSLPSDTSFTAYESALANLTASPLADHLELYWNQQMLDVLLEYPIQSDRADFSLRARVDRLGLKVSTALRFLPPGTASRAFEFHGDAGHITLDPRWHQAAWQFVVSGFWHILEGIDHLLFLLCLIIPFRQWRPLVVIVTAFTIAHSITLIASAM
;
A
#
# COMPACT_ATOMS: atom_id res chain seq x y z
N ASP A 1 -19.28 -16.68 11.30
CA ASP A 1 -18.80 -17.92 10.64
C ASP A 1 -18.94 -17.77 9.14
N ILE A 2 -17.91 -18.23 8.39
CA ILE A 2 -17.93 -18.22 6.92
C ILE A 2 -18.73 -19.43 6.44
N PRO A 3 -19.73 -19.27 5.58
CA PRO A 3 -20.53 -20.39 5.08
C PRO A 3 -19.69 -21.26 4.13
N THR A 4 -19.52 -22.52 4.52
CA THR A 4 -18.74 -23.49 3.76
C THR A 4 -19.56 -24.77 3.52
N PHE A 5 -19.21 -25.54 2.51
CA PHE A 5 -19.74 -26.87 2.23
C PHE A 5 -18.63 -27.89 1.95
N GLY A 6 -18.95 -29.17 2.05
CA GLY A 6 -18.01 -30.26 1.80
C GLY A 6 -16.71 -30.14 2.61
N LYS A 7 -15.57 -30.12 1.93
CA LYS A 7 -14.23 -30.07 2.53
C LYS A 7 -13.75 -28.65 2.92
N GLY A 8 -14.66 -27.71 3.13
CA GLY A 8 -14.33 -26.31 3.45
C GLY A 8 -14.37 -25.38 2.25
N TYR A 9 -15.11 -25.72 1.21
CA TYR A 9 -15.36 -24.85 0.06
C TYR A 9 -16.33 -23.74 0.42
N LEU A 10 -16.07 -22.55 -0.06
CA LEU A 10 -16.87 -21.37 0.20
C LEU A 10 -18.21 -21.44 -0.54
N GLN A 11 -19.31 -21.18 0.17
CA GLN A 11 -20.63 -21.01 -0.44
C GLN A 11 -20.85 -19.53 -0.72
N VAL A 12 -20.43 -19.08 -1.92
CA VAL A 12 -20.37 -17.66 -2.30
C VAL A 12 -21.76 -17.01 -2.23
N SER A 13 -22.80 -17.70 -2.68
CA SER A 13 -24.19 -17.20 -2.64
C SER A 13 -24.71 -16.86 -1.22
N LYS A 14 -24.12 -17.42 -0.18
CA LYS A 14 -24.49 -17.19 1.22
C LYS A 14 -23.44 -16.38 1.99
N ALA A 15 -22.37 -15.94 1.34
CA ALA A 15 -21.23 -15.35 2.01
C ALA A 15 -21.37 -13.84 2.28
N ASP A 16 -22.34 -13.14 1.70
CA ASP A 16 -22.44 -11.66 1.76
C ASP A 16 -22.33 -11.11 3.18
N GLN A 17 -23.12 -11.63 4.12
CA GLN A 17 -23.09 -11.16 5.51
C GLN A 17 -21.74 -11.46 6.19
N ALA A 18 -21.14 -12.62 5.93
CA ALA A 18 -19.85 -12.99 6.48
C ALA A 18 -18.72 -12.10 5.91
N LEU A 19 -18.76 -11.77 4.61
CA LEU A 19 -17.82 -10.87 3.98
C LEU A 19 -17.92 -9.43 4.52
N ARG A 20 -19.14 -8.93 4.76
CA ARG A 20 -19.36 -7.63 5.40
C ARG A 20 -18.84 -7.60 6.83
N ASN A 21 -19.05 -8.67 7.59
CA ASN A 21 -18.53 -8.78 8.95
C ASN A 21 -16.98 -8.83 8.95
N ALA A 22 -16.38 -9.59 8.03
CA ALA A 22 -14.93 -9.64 7.83
C ALA A 22 -14.37 -8.26 7.42
N THR A 23 -15.04 -7.56 6.51
CA THR A 23 -14.69 -6.19 6.11
C THR A 23 -14.66 -5.24 7.30
N LYS A 24 -15.68 -5.31 8.17
CA LYS A 24 -15.73 -4.48 9.38
C LYS A 24 -14.56 -4.80 10.30
N LEU A 25 -14.38 -6.06 10.65
CA LEU A 25 -13.38 -6.51 11.61
C LEU A 25 -11.94 -6.29 11.12
N TRP A 26 -11.65 -6.57 9.85
CA TRP A 26 -10.29 -6.55 9.33
C TRP A 26 -9.88 -5.21 8.71
N LEU A 27 -10.84 -4.49 8.13
CA LEU A 27 -10.55 -3.22 7.45
C LEU A 27 -11.06 -2.02 8.25
N ILE A 28 -12.37 -1.90 8.47
CA ILE A 28 -12.95 -0.68 9.04
C ILE A 28 -12.44 -0.40 10.45
N ASP A 29 -12.35 -1.44 11.29
CA ASP A 29 -11.89 -1.29 12.68
C ASP A 29 -10.37 -1.03 12.80
N ASN A 30 -9.61 -1.22 11.70
CA ASN A 30 -8.16 -1.05 11.66
C ASN A 30 -7.68 0.05 10.70
N LEU A 31 -8.59 0.73 10.00
CA LEU A 31 -8.28 1.75 9.01
C LEU A 31 -8.98 3.05 9.39
N GLU A 32 -8.21 4.09 9.67
CA GLU A 32 -8.73 5.43 9.96
C GLU A 32 -8.33 6.38 8.83
N ILE A 33 -9.31 7.05 8.21
CA ILE A 33 -9.08 8.08 7.21
C ILE A 33 -9.39 9.43 7.84
N PHE A 34 -8.56 10.42 7.54
CA PHE A 34 -8.70 11.77 8.05
C PHE A 34 -8.83 12.76 6.89
N GLU A 35 -9.67 13.76 7.07
CA GLU A 35 -9.83 14.91 6.20
C GLU A 35 -9.43 16.17 6.98
N ASN A 36 -8.41 16.90 6.50
CA ASN A 36 -7.86 18.08 7.18
C ASN A 36 -7.49 17.83 8.66
N GLY A 37 -7.00 16.62 8.97
CA GLY A 37 -6.63 16.20 10.33
C GLY A 37 -7.80 15.76 11.21
N ALA A 38 -9.05 15.85 10.77
CA ALA A 38 -10.21 15.32 11.47
C ALA A 38 -10.55 13.90 10.98
N PRO A 39 -10.83 12.94 11.87
CA PRO A 39 -11.20 11.59 11.47
C PRO A 39 -12.54 11.59 10.74
N LEU A 40 -12.62 10.89 9.61
CA LEU A 40 -13.88 10.65 8.93
C LEU A 40 -14.74 9.65 9.70
N PRO A 41 -16.07 9.77 9.62
CA PRO A 41 -16.98 8.80 10.21
C PRO A 41 -16.82 7.42 9.51
N ALA A 42 -17.38 6.38 10.13
CA ALA A 42 -17.33 5.03 9.59
C ALA A 42 -17.88 4.96 8.16
N PRO A 43 -17.22 4.26 7.24
CA PRO A 43 -17.64 4.19 5.85
C PRO A 43 -18.87 3.31 5.67
N ARG A 44 -19.55 3.51 4.54
CA ARG A 44 -20.54 2.58 4.04
C ARG A 44 -19.87 1.48 3.22
N ILE A 45 -20.15 0.21 3.52
CA ILE A 45 -19.73 -0.91 2.68
C ILE A 45 -20.69 -0.97 1.48
N VAL A 46 -20.21 -0.60 0.30
CA VAL A 46 -21.01 -0.65 -0.94
C VAL A 46 -21.00 -2.05 -1.50
N HIS A 47 -19.82 -2.61 -1.73
CA HIS A 47 -19.62 -3.96 -2.19
C HIS A 47 -18.58 -4.68 -1.33
N ALA A 48 -18.82 -5.97 -1.10
CA ALA A 48 -17.84 -6.90 -0.56
C ALA A 48 -17.99 -8.21 -1.34
N ARG A 49 -16.91 -8.70 -1.94
CA ARG A 49 -16.94 -9.93 -2.73
C ARG A 49 -15.66 -10.72 -2.56
N VAL A 50 -15.71 -11.93 -3.05
CA VAL A 50 -14.56 -12.83 -3.14
C VAL A 50 -14.03 -12.83 -4.56
N SER A 51 -12.72 -12.76 -4.73
CA SER A 51 -12.03 -12.97 -6.01
C SER A 51 -10.92 -14.00 -5.90
N LEU A 52 -10.46 -14.47 -7.04
CA LEU A 52 -9.37 -15.44 -7.11
C LEU A 52 -8.02 -14.74 -6.85
N PRO A 53 -7.01 -15.43 -6.29
CA PRO A 53 -5.66 -14.88 -6.14
C PRO A 53 -4.99 -14.46 -7.45
N SER A 54 -5.44 -15.04 -8.57
CA SER A 54 -4.97 -14.71 -9.92
C SER A 54 -5.67 -13.47 -10.53
N ASP A 55 -6.62 -12.87 -9.82
CA ASP A 55 -7.32 -11.68 -10.29
C ASP A 55 -6.38 -10.48 -10.33
N THR A 56 -6.30 -9.81 -11.48
CA THR A 56 -5.46 -8.64 -11.71
C THR A 56 -6.24 -7.34 -11.85
N SER A 57 -7.52 -7.35 -11.54
CA SER A 57 -8.42 -6.19 -11.73
C SER A 57 -7.99 -4.96 -10.95
N PHE A 58 -7.35 -5.14 -9.79
CA PHE A 58 -6.85 -4.04 -8.94
C PHE A 58 -5.58 -3.34 -9.47
N THR A 59 -5.15 -3.65 -10.68
CA THR A 59 -4.07 -2.91 -11.37
C THR A 59 -4.51 -1.51 -11.81
N ALA A 60 -5.83 -1.30 -12.08
CA ALA A 60 -6.40 0.00 -12.39
C ALA A 60 -7.75 0.18 -11.69
N TYR A 61 -8.14 1.45 -11.42
CA TYR A 61 -9.39 1.77 -10.74
C TYR A 61 -10.62 1.26 -11.48
N GLU A 62 -10.67 1.50 -12.80
CA GLU A 62 -11.81 1.13 -13.64
C GLU A 62 -12.05 -0.40 -13.66
N SER A 63 -10.96 -1.17 -13.78
CA SER A 63 -11.04 -2.63 -13.75
C SER A 63 -11.42 -3.16 -12.38
N ALA A 64 -10.91 -2.57 -11.30
CA ALA A 64 -11.29 -2.93 -9.93
C ALA A 64 -12.76 -2.65 -9.66
N LEU A 65 -13.27 -1.49 -10.08
CA LEU A 65 -14.70 -1.14 -9.94
C LEU A 65 -15.59 -2.08 -10.76
N ALA A 66 -15.20 -2.39 -12.00
CA ALA A 66 -15.91 -3.33 -12.83
C ALA A 66 -15.95 -4.73 -12.21
N ASN A 67 -14.84 -5.20 -11.63
CA ASN A 67 -14.78 -6.45 -10.89
C ASN A 67 -15.72 -6.44 -9.68
N LEU A 68 -15.67 -5.39 -8.83
CA LEU A 68 -16.50 -5.28 -7.64
C LEU A 68 -18.00 -5.26 -7.93
N THR A 69 -18.41 -4.71 -9.07
CA THR A 69 -19.81 -4.61 -9.51
C THR A 69 -20.27 -5.79 -10.37
N ALA A 70 -19.35 -6.68 -10.78
CA ALA A 70 -19.68 -7.88 -11.56
C ALA A 70 -20.46 -8.91 -10.75
N SER A 71 -21.07 -9.87 -11.43
CA SER A 71 -21.77 -10.99 -10.79
C SER A 71 -20.82 -11.77 -9.88
N PRO A 72 -21.29 -12.25 -8.71
CA PRO A 72 -20.49 -13.09 -7.82
C PRO A 72 -19.98 -14.35 -8.54
N LEU A 73 -18.89 -14.92 -8.01
CA LEU A 73 -18.40 -16.22 -8.46
C LEU A 73 -19.46 -17.30 -8.20
N ALA A 74 -19.53 -18.29 -9.08
CA ALA A 74 -20.53 -19.34 -8.99
C ALA A 74 -20.18 -20.36 -7.88
N ASP A 75 -21.19 -20.85 -7.16
CA ASP A 75 -21.02 -21.80 -6.07
C ASP A 75 -20.43 -23.17 -6.49
N HIS A 76 -20.52 -23.52 -7.78
CA HIS A 76 -19.92 -24.78 -8.27
C HIS A 76 -18.39 -24.73 -8.37
N LEU A 77 -17.78 -23.55 -8.23
CA LEU A 77 -16.33 -23.43 -8.12
C LEU A 77 -15.90 -23.92 -6.74
N GLU A 78 -14.99 -24.88 -6.69
CA GLU A 78 -14.45 -25.42 -5.44
C GLU A 78 -13.40 -24.46 -4.87
N LEU A 79 -13.87 -23.37 -4.26
CA LEU A 79 -13.02 -22.29 -3.71
C LEU A 79 -12.77 -22.53 -2.21
N TYR A 80 -11.53 -22.80 -1.83
CA TYR A 80 -11.18 -22.83 -0.41
C TYR A 80 -11.27 -21.43 0.18
N TRP A 81 -12.01 -21.28 1.29
CA TRP A 81 -12.28 -19.97 1.91
C TRP A 81 -10.99 -19.20 2.31
N ASN A 82 -9.92 -19.90 2.69
CA ASN A 82 -8.65 -19.33 3.17
C ASN A 82 -7.64 -19.02 2.05
N GLN A 83 -8.00 -19.25 0.80
CA GLN A 83 -7.13 -19.00 -0.36
C GLN A 83 -7.68 -17.89 -1.28
N GLN A 84 -8.77 -17.24 -0.88
CA GLN A 84 -9.42 -16.24 -1.69
C GLN A 84 -9.04 -14.82 -1.25
N MET A 85 -9.20 -13.87 -2.16
CA MET A 85 -9.08 -12.44 -1.88
C MET A 85 -10.43 -11.88 -1.45
N LEU A 86 -10.43 -10.95 -0.50
CA LEU A 86 -11.60 -10.16 -0.11
C LEU A 86 -11.49 -8.79 -0.76
N ASP A 87 -12.32 -8.51 -1.75
CA ASP A 87 -12.41 -7.23 -2.42
C ASP A 87 -13.56 -6.41 -1.83
N VAL A 88 -13.29 -5.16 -1.53
CA VAL A 88 -14.25 -4.29 -0.85
C VAL A 88 -14.28 -2.90 -1.49
N LEU A 89 -15.48 -2.35 -1.64
CA LEU A 89 -15.71 -0.95 -1.94
C LEU A 89 -16.30 -0.25 -0.72
N LEU A 90 -15.55 0.70 -0.18
CA LEU A 90 -15.95 1.54 0.95
C LEU A 90 -16.20 2.97 0.46
N GLU A 91 -17.28 3.58 0.90
CA GLU A 91 -17.55 5.00 0.67
C GLU A 91 -17.49 5.77 1.97
N TYR A 92 -16.70 6.83 1.98
CA TYR A 92 -16.59 7.78 3.09
C TYR A 92 -17.28 9.09 2.75
N PRO A 93 -18.05 9.68 3.66
CA PRO A 93 -18.58 11.04 3.45
C PRO A 93 -17.45 12.05 3.65
N ILE A 94 -17.01 12.68 2.57
CA ILE A 94 -16.01 13.75 2.57
C ILE A 94 -16.66 15.11 2.38
N GLN A 95 -16.01 16.19 2.83
CA GLN A 95 -16.47 17.56 2.63
C GLN A 95 -15.94 18.16 1.33
N SER A 96 -14.71 17.79 0.94
CA SER A 96 -14.07 18.30 -0.27
C SER A 96 -13.13 17.27 -0.87
N ASP A 97 -13.16 17.11 -2.20
CA ASP A 97 -12.21 16.31 -2.97
C ASP A 97 -10.79 16.90 -3.05
N ARG A 98 -10.63 18.16 -2.58
CA ARG A 98 -9.36 18.89 -2.52
C ARG A 98 -8.81 19.03 -1.10
N ALA A 99 -9.43 18.37 -0.13
CA ALA A 99 -8.96 18.38 1.24
C ALA A 99 -7.63 17.63 1.40
N ASP A 100 -6.90 17.92 2.47
CA ASP A 100 -5.72 17.17 2.86
C ASP A 100 -6.15 15.84 3.48
N PHE A 101 -5.96 14.75 2.74
CA PHE A 101 -6.25 13.40 3.23
C PHE A 101 -5.05 12.74 3.85
N SER A 102 -5.31 12.01 4.92
CA SER A 102 -4.32 11.13 5.53
C SER A 102 -4.94 9.84 6.02
N LEU A 103 -4.11 8.82 6.15
CA LEU A 103 -4.51 7.46 6.48
C LEU A 103 -3.69 6.97 7.66
N ARG A 104 -4.33 6.23 8.56
CA ARG A 104 -3.68 5.42 9.58
C ARG A 104 -4.19 3.99 9.47
N ALA A 105 -3.28 3.04 9.21
CA ALA A 105 -3.58 1.62 9.11
C ALA A 105 -2.94 0.88 10.29
N ARG A 106 -3.75 0.31 11.18
CA ARG A 106 -3.31 -0.48 12.34
C ARG A 106 -3.39 -1.98 12.06
N VAL A 107 -2.83 -2.39 10.92
CA VAL A 107 -2.90 -3.78 10.43
C VAL A 107 -1.95 -4.74 11.15
N ASP A 108 -0.99 -4.25 11.89
CA ASP A 108 -0.10 -5.01 12.77
C ASP A 108 -0.87 -5.82 13.83
N ARG A 109 -2.03 -5.32 14.27
CA ARG A 109 -2.91 -6.00 15.22
C ARG A 109 -3.49 -7.32 14.70
N LEU A 110 -3.43 -7.55 13.41
CA LEU A 110 -3.86 -8.81 12.79
C LEU A 110 -2.88 -9.97 13.06
N GLY A 111 -1.74 -9.71 13.71
CA GLY A 111 -0.76 -10.74 14.13
C GLY A 111 0.06 -11.34 13.00
N LEU A 112 0.00 -10.77 11.80
CA LEU A 112 0.70 -11.22 10.59
C LEU A 112 1.69 -10.14 10.12
N LYS A 113 2.71 -10.57 9.37
CA LYS A 113 3.51 -9.61 8.58
C LYS A 113 2.63 -9.10 7.44
N VAL A 114 2.06 -7.91 7.59
CA VAL A 114 1.21 -7.29 6.59
C VAL A 114 2.05 -6.30 5.77
N SER A 115 2.03 -6.46 4.46
CA SER A 115 2.52 -5.48 3.49
C SER A 115 1.33 -4.77 2.89
N THR A 116 1.33 -3.44 2.92
CA THR A 116 0.25 -2.62 2.40
C THR A 116 0.75 -1.82 1.22
N ALA A 117 0.14 -2.04 0.06
CA ALA A 117 0.30 -1.21 -1.13
C ALA A 117 -0.92 -0.28 -1.25
N LEU A 118 -0.70 1.02 -1.15
CA LEU A 118 -1.74 2.05 -1.24
C LEU A 118 -1.53 2.86 -2.51
N ARG A 119 -2.58 3.03 -3.30
CA ARG A 119 -2.60 3.95 -4.44
C ARG A 119 -3.63 5.04 -4.20
N PHE A 120 -3.17 6.26 -4.07
CA PHE A 120 -4.01 7.45 -3.97
C PHE A 120 -4.23 8.07 -5.36
N LEU A 121 -5.49 8.28 -5.73
CA LEU A 121 -5.93 8.74 -7.05
C LEU A 121 -6.71 10.05 -6.91
N PRO A 122 -6.06 11.19 -6.64
CA PRO A 122 -6.78 12.46 -6.50
C PRO A 122 -7.28 12.96 -7.86
N PRO A 123 -8.45 13.66 -7.90
CA PRO A 123 -8.99 14.21 -9.13
C PRO A 123 -8.02 15.19 -9.81
N GLY A 124 -7.78 14.99 -11.11
CA GLY A 124 -7.00 15.93 -11.94
C GLY A 124 -5.50 15.99 -11.67
N THR A 125 -4.95 15.10 -10.85
CA THR A 125 -3.51 15.02 -10.57
C THR A 125 -2.98 13.60 -10.76
N ALA A 126 -1.66 13.45 -10.79
CA ALA A 126 -1.03 12.14 -10.92
C ALA A 126 -1.32 11.24 -9.72
N SER A 127 -1.46 9.93 -9.98
CA SER A 127 -1.58 8.92 -8.94
C SER A 127 -0.32 8.84 -8.10
N ARG A 128 -0.49 8.54 -6.80
CA ARG A 128 0.61 8.34 -5.86
C ARG A 128 0.55 6.96 -5.25
N ALA A 129 1.67 6.26 -5.25
CA ALA A 129 1.79 4.93 -4.66
C ALA A 129 2.60 5.01 -3.37
N PHE A 130 2.14 4.28 -2.37
CA PHE A 130 2.79 4.10 -1.08
C PHE A 130 2.89 2.61 -0.79
N GLU A 131 4.01 2.18 -0.23
CA GLU A 131 4.19 0.83 0.25
C GLU A 131 4.76 0.89 1.66
N PHE A 132 4.19 0.11 2.56
CA PHE A 132 4.65 0.03 3.94
C PHE A 132 4.38 -1.35 4.54
N HIS A 133 5.18 -1.69 5.54
CA HIS A 133 5.10 -2.96 6.26
C HIS A 133 4.68 -2.71 7.71
N GLY A 134 3.68 -3.44 8.18
CA GLY A 134 3.14 -3.27 9.52
C GLY A 134 2.45 -1.92 9.75
N ASP A 135 2.58 -1.35 10.95
CA ASP A 135 2.02 -0.03 11.29
C ASP A 135 2.96 1.09 10.82
N ALA A 136 2.60 1.76 9.75
CA ALA A 136 3.32 2.93 9.24
C ALA A 136 2.95 4.23 9.97
N GLY A 137 2.10 4.17 11.00
CA GLY A 137 1.60 5.35 11.68
C GLY A 137 0.65 6.18 10.81
N HIS A 138 0.80 7.49 10.87
CA HIS A 138 -0.05 8.44 10.15
C HIS A 138 0.60 8.82 8.81
N ILE A 139 -0.02 8.45 7.70
CA ILE A 139 0.48 8.66 6.33
C ILE A 139 -0.32 9.81 5.69
N THR A 140 0.36 10.89 5.32
CA THR A 140 -0.24 11.98 4.55
C THR A 140 -0.27 11.61 3.07
N LEU A 141 -1.47 11.59 2.46
CA LEU A 141 -1.67 11.13 1.07
C LEU A 141 -1.29 12.21 0.04
N ASP A 142 -1.30 13.48 0.45
CA ASP A 142 -0.88 14.62 -0.37
C ASP A 142 0.22 15.44 0.34
N PRO A 143 1.42 14.88 0.55
CA PRO A 143 2.49 15.66 1.17
C PRO A 143 2.92 16.79 0.25
N ARG A 144 3.13 17.98 0.83
CA ARG A 144 3.74 19.09 0.09
C ARG A 144 5.12 18.66 -0.43
N TRP A 145 5.53 19.17 -1.60
CA TRP A 145 6.75 18.72 -2.28
C TRP A 145 8.00 18.67 -1.38
N HIS A 146 8.14 19.62 -0.45
CA HIS A 146 9.27 19.65 0.49
C HIS A 146 9.17 18.54 1.58
N GLN A 147 7.97 18.13 1.98
CA GLN A 147 7.74 17.01 2.90
C GLN A 147 8.06 15.68 2.21
N ALA A 148 7.60 15.53 0.95
CA ALA A 148 7.96 14.39 0.12
C ALA A 148 9.49 14.32 -0.08
N ALA A 149 10.13 15.42 -0.44
CA ALA A 149 11.58 15.50 -0.61
C ALA A 149 12.32 15.09 0.68
N TRP A 150 11.87 15.57 1.84
CA TRP A 150 12.46 15.19 3.12
C TRP A 150 12.30 13.70 3.43
N GLN A 151 11.12 13.13 3.18
CA GLN A 151 10.89 11.68 3.34
C GLN A 151 11.82 10.85 2.45
N PHE A 152 12.03 11.27 1.19
CA PHE A 152 12.99 10.61 0.30
C PHE A 152 14.42 10.70 0.82
N VAL A 153 14.84 11.83 1.37
CA VAL A 153 16.16 11.98 1.98
C VAL A 153 16.33 11.05 3.17
N VAL A 154 15.36 11.01 4.07
CA VAL A 154 15.39 10.14 5.25
C VAL A 154 15.37 8.65 4.84
N SER A 155 14.49 8.28 3.92
CA SER A 155 14.39 6.90 3.42
C SER A 155 15.68 6.47 2.73
N GLY A 156 16.25 7.32 1.87
CA GLY A 156 17.52 7.06 1.20
C GLY A 156 18.69 6.93 2.18
N PHE A 157 18.70 7.73 3.24
CA PHE A 157 19.71 7.64 4.30
C PHE A 157 19.64 6.28 5.03
N TRP A 158 18.45 5.87 5.44
CA TRP A 158 18.26 4.56 6.07
C TRP A 158 18.56 3.40 5.12
N HIS A 159 18.16 3.50 3.86
CA HIS A 159 18.49 2.50 2.84
C HIS A 159 20.01 2.28 2.69
N ILE A 160 20.79 3.35 2.72
CA ILE A 160 22.26 3.28 2.68
C ILE A 160 22.80 2.61 3.95
N LEU A 161 22.27 2.94 5.12
CA LEU A 161 22.72 2.37 6.39
C LEU A 161 22.36 0.90 6.57
N GLU A 162 21.18 0.48 6.08
CA GLU A 162 20.72 -0.91 6.11
C GLU A 162 21.41 -1.80 5.06
N GLY A 163 21.90 -1.19 3.98
CA GLY A 163 22.63 -1.89 2.94
C GLY A 163 24.08 -2.18 3.32
N ILE A 164 24.36 -3.37 3.85
CA ILE A 164 25.72 -3.79 4.23
C ILE A 164 26.70 -3.66 3.06
N ASP A 165 26.25 -3.92 1.84
CA ASP A 165 27.03 -3.79 0.60
C ASP A 165 27.46 -2.37 0.34
N HIS A 166 26.57 -1.39 0.60
CA HIS A 166 26.87 0.04 0.47
C HIS A 166 27.91 0.49 1.50
N LEU A 167 27.81 0.00 2.75
CA LEU A 167 28.76 0.30 3.81
C LEU A 167 30.14 -0.31 3.52
N LEU A 168 30.18 -1.54 3.05
CA LEU A 168 31.43 -2.20 2.64
C LEU A 168 32.07 -1.50 1.44
N PHE A 169 31.26 -1.12 0.45
CA PHE A 169 31.75 -0.34 -0.71
C PHE A 169 32.34 1.01 -0.26
N LEU A 170 31.64 1.73 0.62
CA LEU A 170 32.13 2.99 1.16
C LEU A 170 33.42 2.79 1.96
N LEU A 171 33.50 1.74 2.76
CA LEU A 171 34.71 1.39 3.51
C LEU A 171 35.88 1.10 2.59
N CYS A 172 35.67 0.29 1.53
CA CYS A 172 36.70 -0.01 0.53
C CYS A 172 37.15 1.25 -0.21
N LEU A 173 36.24 2.22 -0.38
CA LEU A 173 36.56 3.49 -1.02
C LEU A 173 37.40 4.40 -0.12
N ILE A 174 37.13 4.41 1.21
CA ILE A 174 37.81 5.26 2.20
C ILE A 174 39.23 4.77 2.49
N ILE A 175 39.45 3.46 2.58
CA ILE A 175 40.73 2.86 2.98
C ILE A 175 41.93 3.37 2.14
N PRO A 176 41.88 3.43 0.79
CA PRO A 176 43.03 3.86 -0.01
C PRO A 176 43.26 5.38 0.00
N PHE A 177 42.27 6.18 0.43
CA PHE A 177 42.38 7.65 0.36
C PHE A 177 42.74 8.27 1.71
N ARG A 178 43.97 8.74 1.85
CA ARG A 178 44.41 9.51 3.02
C ARG A 178 43.91 10.96 3.03
N GLN A 179 43.34 11.44 1.94
CA GLN A 179 42.85 12.81 1.76
C GLN A 179 41.34 12.80 1.48
N TRP A 180 40.60 13.61 2.21
CA TRP A 180 39.13 13.68 2.10
C TRP A 180 38.61 14.34 0.79
N ARG A 181 39.41 15.25 0.19
CA ARG A 181 39.00 15.96 -1.04
C ARG A 181 38.72 15.05 -2.24
N PRO A 182 39.62 14.14 -2.63
CA PRO A 182 39.35 13.18 -3.69
C PRO A 182 38.16 12.28 -3.36
N LEU A 183 37.99 11.91 -2.10
CA LEU A 183 36.88 11.07 -1.65
C LEU A 183 35.53 11.75 -1.90
N VAL A 184 35.37 13.03 -1.55
CA VAL A 184 34.14 13.79 -1.83
C VAL A 184 33.81 13.80 -3.32
N VAL A 185 34.80 14.04 -4.17
CA VAL A 185 34.58 14.06 -5.64
C VAL A 185 34.08 12.72 -6.14
N ILE A 186 34.71 11.61 -5.70
CA ILE A 186 34.34 10.26 -6.14
C ILE A 186 32.95 9.87 -5.63
N VAL A 187 32.64 10.12 -4.35
CA VAL A 187 31.33 9.83 -3.77
C VAL A 187 30.25 10.65 -4.46
N THR A 188 30.49 11.92 -4.74
CA THR A 188 29.54 12.79 -5.44
C THR A 188 29.29 12.31 -6.85
N ALA A 189 30.36 11.98 -7.60
CA ALA A 189 30.26 11.46 -8.97
C ALA A 189 29.47 10.13 -9.02
N PHE A 190 29.72 9.22 -8.05
CA PHE A 190 28.99 7.96 -7.93
C PHE A 190 27.51 8.21 -7.63
N THR A 191 27.20 9.09 -6.69
CA THR A 191 25.82 9.41 -6.31
C THR A 191 25.04 10.01 -7.49
N ILE A 192 25.66 10.91 -8.26
CA ILE A 192 25.03 11.48 -9.46
C ILE A 192 24.79 10.41 -10.53
N ALA A 193 25.79 9.58 -10.83
CA ALA A 193 25.66 8.51 -11.81
C ALA A 193 24.56 7.51 -11.41
N HIS A 194 24.52 7.12 -10.15
CA HIS A 194 23.50 6.21 -9.61
C HIS A 194 22.08 6.83 -9.68
N SER A 195 21.95 8.10 -9.34
CA SER A 195 20.68 8.82 -9.47
C SER A 195 20.17 8.88 -10.92
N ILE A 196 21.07 9.12 -11.87
CA ILE A 196 20.72 9.13 -13.31
C ILE A 196 20.25 7.75 -13.76
N THR A 197 20.93 6.67 -13.35
CA THR A 197 20.53 5.30 -13.73
C THR A 197 19.20 4.92 -13.11
N LEU A 198 18.91 5.30 -11.86
CA LEU A 198 17.61 5.08 -11.22
C LEU A 198 16.48 5.80 -11.96
N ILE A 199 16.67 7.06 -12.31
CA ILE A 199 15.66 7.82 -13.07
C ILE A 199 15.44 7.19 -14.46
N ALA A 200 16.51 6.78 -15.14
CA ALA A 200 16.41 6.14 -16.45
C ALA A 200 15.73 4.77 -16.40
N SER A 201 15.86 4.02 -15.30
CA SER A 201 15.21 2.72 -15.12
C SER A 201 13.73 2.83 -14.72
N ALA A 202 13.29 4.02 -14.27
CA ALA A 202 11.91 4.29 -13.86
C ALA A 202 11.03 4.87 -14.98
N MET A 203 11.62 5.17 -16.16
CA MET A 203 10.93 5.65 -17.37
C MET A 203 10.61 4.50 -18.33
#